data_d6fe02f96be25fd775d1516f2cf861a7
#
_entry.id   d6fe02f96be25fd775d1516f2cf861a7
#
_cell.length_a   1.000
_cell.length_b   1.000
_cell.length_c   1.000
_cell.angle_alpha   90.00
_cell.angle_beta   90.00
_cell.angle_gamma   90.00
#
_symmetry.space_group_name_H-M   'P 1'
#
loop_
_entity.id
_entity.type
_entity.pdbx_description
1 polymer ?
#
loop_
_entity_poly.entity_id
_entity_poly.type
_entity_poly.pdbx_seq_one_letter_code
_entity_poly.pdbx_strand_id
1 'polypeptide(L)'
;MEHVILASAWTNLLFSFSPLFTTPTVELFMQFASGWILCTVRRTVCGILPFADPEGRRTHDAYHRFFPEAHWAPSKLWEWTAKLLVGKLCGSGRVEIDIDDTLFHKSGAKVNGAGWWRDSARSRATHVIHALGLNLVIMTLRIQPSWGGEPLGLPINMRLHRKDGTGLMDLAVESVDAW
;
A
#
# COMPACT_ATOMS: atom_id res chain seq x y z
N MET A 1 -9.59 -10.84 27.63
CA MET A 1 -9.90 -11.87 26.63
C MET A 1 -9.96 -11.27 25.22
N GLU A 2 -10.68 -10.16 24.98
CA GLU A 2 -10.79 -9.51 23.66
C GLU A 2 -9.44 -9.09 23.06
N HIS A 3 -8.52 -8.49 23.83
CA HIS A 3 -7.20 -8.08 23.34
C HIS A 3 -6.35 -9.25 22.80
N VAL A 4 -6.46 -10.43 23.39
CA VAL A 4 -5.74 -11.63 22.94
C VAL A 4 -6.32 -12.12 21.61
N ILE A 5 -7.65 -12.05 21.46
CA ILE A 5 -8.34 -12.44 20.22
C ILE A 5 -7.95 -11.50 19.07
N LEU A 6 -7.91 -10.19 19.29
CA LEU A 6 -7.50 -9.21 18.29
C LEU A 6 -6.04 -9.38 17.88
N ALA A 7 -5.14 -9.59 18.84
CA ALA A 7 -3.72 -9.83 18.57
C ALA A 7 -3.50 -11.11 17.73
N SER A 8 -4.21 -12.20 18.06
CA SER A 8 -4.12 -13.44 17.27
C SER A 8 -4.72 -13.31 15.88
N ALA A 9 -5.85 -12.62 15.74
CA ALA A 9 -6.47 -12.36 14.44
C ALA A 9 -5.55 -11.53 13.53
N TRP A 10 -4.90 -10.49 14.08
CA TRP A 10 -3.90 -9.68 13.38
C TRP A 10 -2.71 -10.51 12.93
N THR A 11 -2.13 -11.31 13.83
CA THR A 11 -1.01 -12.20 13.53
C THR A 11 -1.37 -13.19 12.42
N ASN A 12 -2.54 -13.84 12.51
CA ASN A 12 -3.02 -14.76 11.48
C ASN A 12 -3.25 -14.09 10.14
N LEU A 13 -3.78 -12.85 10.13
CA LEU A 13 -3.94 -12.07 8.91
C LEU A 13 -2.57 -11.81 8.26
N LEU A 14 -1.60 -11.31 9.01
CA LEU A 14 -0.26 -11.07 8.47
C LEU A 14 0.44 -12.36 8.02
N PHE A 15 0.29 -13.44 8.79
CA PHE A 15 0.87 -14.73 8.45
C PHE A 15 0.28 -15.34 7.17
N SER A 16 -0.95 -14.97 6.79
CA SER A 16 -1.54 -15.40 5.52
C SER A 16 -0.74 -14.93 4.29
N PHE A 17 0.09 -13.90 4.43
CA PHE A 17 1.01 -13.43 3.40
C PHE A 17 2.33 -14.22 3.33
N SER A 18 2.56 -15.19 4.22
CA SER A 18 3.81 -15.97 4.28
C SER A 18 4.24 -16.61 2.97
N PRO A 19 3.34 -17.10 2.06
CA PRO A 19 3.75 -17.68 0.79
C PRO A 19 4.47 -16.70 -0.16
N LEU A 20 4.38 -15.39 0.10
CA LEU A 20 5.01 -14.35 -0.72
C LEU A 20 6.44 -14.04 -0.30
N PHE A 21 6.88 -14.58 0.82
CA PHE A 21 8.14 -14.23 1.46
C PHE A 21 8.97 -15.47 1.81
N THR A 22 10.28 -15.29 1.97
CA THR A 22 11.12 -16.29 2.63
C THR A 22 10.91 -16.21 4.16
N THR A 23 11.24 -17.27 4.88
CA THR A 23 11.08 -17.30 6.35
C THR A 23 11.62 -16.06 7.07
N PRO A 24 12.86 -15.59 6.81
CA PRO A 24 13.37 -14.39 7.50
C PRO A 24 12.66 -13.09 7.05
N THR A 25 12.14 -13.03 5.82
CA THR A 25 11.49 -11.82 5.31
C THR A 25 10.03 -11.72 5.72
N VAL A 26 9.32 -12.82 5.94
CA VAL A 26 7.95 -12.78 6.48
C VAL A 26 7.92 -12.19 7.89
N GLU A 27 8.89 -12.53 8.73
CA GLU A 27 8.97 -11.93 10.07
C GLU A 27 9.20 -10.41 9.99
N LEU A 28 10.11 -9.95 9.12
CA LEU A 28 10.31 -8.51 8.88
C LEU A 28 9.05 -7.84 8.36
N PHE A 29 8.34 -8.46 7.42
CA PHE A 29 7.06 -7.96 6.92
C PHE A 29 6.05 -7.79 8.05
N MET A 30 5.87 -8.80 8.90
CA MET A 30 4.93 -8.76 10.02
C MET A 30 5.32 -7.67 11.04
N GLN A 31 6.60 -7.53 11.33
CA GLN A 31 7.12 -6.48 12.21
C GLN A 31 6.88 -5.09 11.61
N PHE A 32 7.18 -4.89 10.31
CA PHE A 32 6.91 -3.62 9.61
C PHE A 32 5.43 -3.27 9.62
N ALA A 33 4.55 -4.20 9.26
CA ALA A 33 3.11 -3.96 9.21
C ALA A 33 2.56 -3.60 10.59
N SER A 34 2.97 -4.32 11.64
CA SER A 34 2.57 -4.04 13.02
C SER A 34 3.14 -2.71 13.50
N GLY A 35 4.42 -2.47 13.29
CA GLY A 35 5.07 -1.22 13.66
C GLY A 35 4.49 -0.01 12.93
N TRP A 36 4.11 -0.17 11.65
CA TRP A 36 3.47 0.89 10.88
C TRP A 36 2.13 1.34 11.46
N ILE A 37 1.31 0.38 11.88
CA ILE A 37 0.00 0.67 12.50
C ILE A 37 0.17 1.29 13.88
N LEU A 38 1.08 0.77 14.68
CA LEU A 38 1.32 1.24 16.05
C LEU A 38 2.07 2.57 16.10
N CYS A 39 2.77 2.96 15.03
CA CYS A 39 3.58 4.17 14.99
C CYS A 39 2.71 5.43 15.00
N THR A 40 2.81 6.22 16.07
CA THR A 40 2.10 7.50 16.26
C THR A 40 2.91 8.70 15.77
N VAL A 41 4.16 8.49 15.38
CA VAL A 41 5.08 9.52 14.88
C VAL A 41 5.31 9.40 13.38
N ARG A 42 6.41 9.94 12.87
CA ARG A 42 6.72 9.89 11.44
C ARG A 42 7.00 8.44 10.98
N ARG A 43 6.20 7.93 10.06
CA ARG A 43 6.28 6.57 9.50
C ARG A 43 7.43 6.44 8.48
N THR A 44 8.66 6.50 8.97
CA THR A 44 9.88 6.11 8.25
C THR A 44 10.39 4.79 8.80
N VAL A 45 11.32 4.12 8.12
CA VAL A 45 11.93 2.88 8.65
C VAL A 45 12.41 3.10 10.08
N CYS A 46 13.24 4.11 10.32
CA CYS A 46 13.73 4.43 11.66
C CYS A 46 12.61 4.80 12.65
N GLY A 47 11.56 5.50 12.19
CA GLY A 47 10.45 5.94 13.04
C GLY A 47 9.56 4.80 13.50
N ILE A 48 9.44 3.72 12.73
CA ILE A 48 8.62 2.56 13.09
C ILE A 48 9.39 1.51 13.91
N LEU A 49 10.72 1.50 13.90
CA LEU A 49 11.52 0.50 14.60
C LEU A 49 11.20 0.34 16.08
N PRO A 50 11.02 1.41 16.88
CA PRO A 50 10.66 1.27 18.29
C PRO A 50 9.33 0.52 18.52
N PHE A 51 8.45 0.49 17.51
CA PHE A 51 7.16 -0.20 17.56
C PHE A 51 7.22 -1.58 16.88
N ALA A 52 8.08 -1.73 15.88
CA ALA A 52 8.25 -2.97 15.12
C ALA A 52 9.12 -4.00 15.86
N ASP A 53 10.16 -3.53 16.53
CA ASP A 53 11.13 -4.35 17.27
C ASP A 53 11.60 -3.63 18.54
N PRO A 54 10.72 -3.49 19.54
CA PRO A 54 11.04 -2.77 20.77
C PRO A 54 12.20 -3.42 21.59
N GLU A 55 12.45 -4.69 21.34
CA GLU A 55 13.53 -5.43 22.03
C GLU A 55 14.87 -5.37 21.28
N GLY A 56 14.89 -4.81 20.06
CA GLY A 56 16.10 -4.71 19.26
C GLY A 56 16.70 -6.07 18.85
N ARG A 57 15.85 -7.04 18.54
CA ARG A 57 16.25 -8.41 18.19
C ARG A 57 17.01 -8.47 16.86
N ARG A 58 16.78 -7.49 15.98
CA ARG A 58 17.39 -7.38 14.67
C ARG A 58 18.18 -6.10 14.52
N THR A 59 19.21 -6.14 13.67
CA THR A 59 19.98 -4.95 13.36
C THR A 59 19.17 -3.94 12.56
N HIS A 60 19.42 -2.66 12.74
CA HIS A 60 18.84 -1.57 11.97
C HIS A 60 18.93 -1.81 10.44
N ASP A 61 20.07 -2.29 9.98
CA ASP A 61 20.32 -2.58 8.55
C ASP A 61 19.39 -3.66 7.99
N ALA A 62 18.98 -4.65 8.78
CA ALA A 62 18.06 -5.69 8.33
C ALA A 62 16.73 -5.08 7.87
N TYR A 63 16.25 -4.08 8.59
CA TYR A 63 15.03 -3.35 8.23
C TYR A 63 15.19 -2.49 6.98
N HIS A 64 16.34 -1.81 6.83
CA HIS A 64 16.59 -1.00 5.64
C HIS A 64 16.76 -1.85 4.38
N ARG A 65 17.34 -3.05 4.47
CA ARG A 65 17.52 -3.98 3.35
C ARG A 65 16.22 -4.67 2.92
N PHE A 66 15.21 -4.69 3.77
CA PHE A 66 13.93 -5.34 3.43
C PHE A 66 13.32 -4.83 2.11
N PHE A 67 13.36 -3.51 1.84
CA PHE A 67 12.77 -2.94 0.63
C PHE A 67 13.64 -3.14 -0.62
N PRO A 68 14.96 -2.87 -0.63
CA PRO A 68 15.78 -2.97 -1.84
C PRO A 68 16.32 -4.37 -2.12
N GLU A 69 16.50 -5.24 -1.12
CA GLU A 69 17.25 -6.48 -1.26
C GLU A 69 16.42 -7.76 -1.00
N ALA A 70 15.29 -7.67 -0.29
CA ALA A 70 14.50 -8.84 0.02
C ALA A 70 13.76 -9.39 -1.21
N HIS A 71 13.72 -10.72 -1.33
CA HIS A 71 13.04 -11.42 -2.43
C HIS A 71 11.52 -11.44 -2.21
N TRP A 72 10.86 -10.40 -2.65
CA TRP A 72 9.40 -10.30 -2.74
C TRP A 72 9.02 -9.36 -3.88
N ALA A 73 7.81 -9.55 -4.45
CA ALA A 73 7.34 -8.74 -5.56
C ALA A 73 6.10 -7.93 -5.15
N PRO A 74 6.13 -6.59 -5.31
CA PRO A 74 4.96 -5.75 -5.02
C PRO A 74 3.69 -6.19 -5.78
N SER A 75 3.81 -6.63 -7.04
CA SER A 75 2.69 -7.13 -7.83
C SER A 75 2.03 -8.34 -7.19
N LYS A 76 2.81 -9.28 -6.67
CA LYS A 76 2.29 -10.47 -5.96
C LYS A 76 1.64 -10.11 -4.63
N LEU A 77 2.17 -9.09 -3.94
CA LEU A 77 1.56 -8.57 -2.72
C LEU A 77 0.18 -7.98 -3.01
N TRP A 78 0.06 -7.18 -4.08
CA TRP A 78 -1.23 -6.61 -4.51
C TRP A 78 -2.22 -7.69 -4.94
N GLU A 79 -1.81 -8.66 -5.76
CA GLU A 79 -2.63 -9.80 -6.18
C GLU A 79 -3.19 -10.58 -4.97
N TRP A 80 -2.33 -10.87 -3.99
CA TRP A 80 -2.73 -11.56 -2.77
C TRP A 80 -3.70 -10.73 -1.93
N THR A 81 -3.41 -9.44 -1.76
CA THR A 81 -4.27 -8.51 -1.04
C THR A 81 -5.64 -8.42 -1.67
N ALA A 82 -5.72 -8.28 -2.99
CA ALA A 82 -6.96 -8.23 -3.74
C ALA A 82 -7.79 -9.51 -3.53
N LYS A 83 -7.19 -10.69 -3.70
CA LYS A 83 -7.86 -12.00 -3.46
C LYS A 83 -8.37 -12.13 -2.03
N LEU A 84 -7.56 -11.70 -1.05
CA LEU A 84 -7.93 -11.75 0.35
C LEU A 84 -9.13 -10.85 0.65
N LEU A 85 -9.11 -9.60 0.16
CA LEU A 85 -10.17 -8.62 0.41
C LEU A 85 -11.47 -9.03 -0.27
N VAL A 86 -11.42 -9.42 -1.54
CA VAL A 86 -12.60 -9.87 -2.28
C VAL A 86 -13.20 -11.12 -1.64
N GLY A 87 -12.39 -12.11 -1.31
CA GLY A 87 -12.86 -13.35 -0.69
C GLY A 87 -13.49 -13.14 0.69
N LYS A 88 -13.02 -12.14 1.45
CA LYS A 88 -13.54 -11.86 2.80
C LYS A 88 -14.72 -10.87 2.81
N LEU A 89 -14.78 -9.94 1.87
CA LEU A 89 -15.66 -8.78 1.95
C LEU A 89 -16.76 -8.75 0.88
N CYS A 90 -16.56 -9.38 -0.28
CA CYS A 90 -17.50 -9.32 -1.38
C CYS A 90 -18.42 -10.55 -1.48
N GLY A 91 -18.09 -11.66 -0.80
CA GLY A 91 -18.87 -12.91 -0.90
C GLY A 91 -19.00 -13.38 -2.35
N SER A 92 -20.21 -13.77 -2.77
CA SER A 92 -20.55 -14.15 -4.15
C SER A 92 -21.18 -12.99 -4.94
N GLY A 93 -21.16 -11.79 -4.40
CA GLY A 93 -21.80 -10.62 -4.98
C GLY A 93 -20.97 -9.96 -6.09
N ARG A 94 -21.53 -8.87 -6.63
CA ARG A 94 -20.84 -8.01 -7.60
C ARG A 94 -19.64 -7.34 -6.93
N VAL A 95 -18.53 -7.31 -7.65
CA VAL A 95 -17.31 -6.57 -7.24
C VAL A 95 -17.34 -5.20 -7.91
N GLU A 96 -17.27 -4.14 -7.13
CA GLU A 96 -17.20 -2.76 -7.60
C GLU A 96 -15.79 -2.22 -7.40
N ILE A 97 -15.22 -1.64 -8.46
CA ILE A 97 -13.84 -1.16 -8.49
C ILE A 97 -13.85 0.28 -8.97
N ASP A 98 -13.13 1.14 -8.25
CA ASP A 98 -12.80 2.49 -8.67
C ASP A 98 -11.34 2.57 -9.07
N ILE A 99 -11.03 3.32 -10.13
CA ILE A 99 -9.66 3.60 -10.56
C ILE A 99 -9.51 5.11 -10.68
N ASP A 100 -8.48 5.64 -10.03
CA ASP A 100 -8.19 7.07 -10.04
C ASP A 100 -6.68 7.31 -9.98
N ASP A 101 -6.24 8.49 -10.43
CA ASP A 101 -4.86 8.93 -10.26
C ASP A 101 -4.72 9.88 -9.07
N THR A 102 -3.66 9.69 -8.32
CA THR A 102 -3.39 10.48 -7.11
C THR A 102 -1.95 11.00 -7.12
N LEU A 103 -1.79 12.29 -6.89
CA LEU A 103 -0.48 12.91 -6.76
C LEU A 103 -0.02 12.91 -5.30
N PHE A 104 1.00 12.08 -5.01
CA PHE A 104 1.70 12.09 -3.73
C PHE A 104 2.82 13.12 -3.75
N HIS A 105 2.64 14.24 -3.08
CA HIS A 105 3.65 15.30 -2.99
C HIS A 105 4.93 14.79 -2.35
N LYS A 106 6.06 14.99 -3.03
CA LYS A 106 7.40 14.63 -2.56
C LYS A 106 8.36 15.77 -2.88
N SER A 107 9.21 16.12 -1.94
CA SER A 107 10.17 17.23 -2.07
C SER A 107 11.62 16.80 -2.22
N GLY A 108 11.90 15.49 -2.26
CA GLY A 108 13.28 14.97 -2.35
C GLY A 108 13.81 14.93 -3.78
N ALA A 109 14.97 15.49 -4.03
CA ALA A 109 15.64 15.47 -5.34
C ALA A 109 16.03 14.05 -5.84
N LYS A 110 16.11 13.06 -4.92
CA LYS A 110 16.50 11.68 -5.20
C LYS A 110 15.33 10.68 -5.15
N VAL A 111 14.09 11.17 -5.17
CA VAL A 111 12.92 10.28 -5.17
C VAL A 111 12.72 9.73 -6.58
N ASN A 112 12.99 8.43 -6.75
CA ASN A 112 12.84 7.75 -8.04
C ASN A 112 11.39 7.83 -8.54
N GLY A 113 11.20 8.28 -9.79
CA GLY A 113 9.89 8.45 -10.42
C GLY A 113 9.15 9.74 -10.04
N ALA A 114 9.73 10.60 -9.19
CA ALA A 114 9.14 11.91 -8.93
C ALA A 114 9.26 12.82 -10.15
N GLY A 115 8.19 13.58 -10.41
CA GLY A 115 8.10 14.54 -11.50
C GLY A 115 7.17 15.70 -11.15
N TRP A 116 7.17 16.72 -12.00
CA TRP A 116 6.21 17.81 -11.93
C TRP A 116 4.91 17.38 -12.63
N TRP A 117 3.84 17.29 -11.88
CA TRP A 117 2.53 16.86 -12.35
C TRP A 117 1.49 17.92 -12.08
N ARG A 118 0.41 17.92 -12.87
CA ARG A 118 -0.77 18.73 -12.55
C ARG A 118 -1.37 18.21 -11.25
N ASP A 119 -1.53 19.11 -10.29
CA ASP A 119 -2.24 18.83 -9.03
C ASP A 119 -3.74 19.08 -9.26
N SER A 120 -4.50 18.05 -9.52
CA SER A 120 -5.94 18.14 -9.81
C SER A 120 -6.74 18.65 -8.62
N ALA A 121 -6.34 18.29 -7.40
CA ALA A 121 -7.02 18.72 -6.18
C ALA A 121 -6.87 20.23 -5.90
N ARG A 122 -5.77 20.83 -6.34
CA ARG A 122 -5.46 22.27 -6.13
C ARG A 122 -5.69 23.12 -7.36
N SER A 123 -5.80 22.52 -8.54
CA SER A 123 -6.06 23.22 -9.80
C SER A 123 -7.52 23.59 -9.96
N ARG A 124 -7.75 24.73 -10.62
CA ARG A 124 -9.08 25.19 -11.04
C ARG A 124 -9.07 25.40 -12.56
N ALA A 125 -10.24 25.55 -13.18
CA ALA A 125 -10.36 25.77 -14.62
C ALA A 125 -9.54 26.97 -15.10
N THR A 126 -9.44 28.03 -14.29
CA THR A 126 -8.72 29.28 -14.60
C THR A 126 -7.28 29.30 -14.10
N HIS A 127 -6.86 28.32 -13.30
CA HIS A 127 -5.52 28.31 -12.68
C HIS A 127 -5.03 26.87 -12.48
N VAL A 128 -4.07 26.46 -13.31
CA VAL A 128 -3.45 25.13 -13.22
C VAL A 128 -2.24 25.19 -12.30
N ILE A 129 -2.25 24.35 -11.28
CA ILE A 129 -1.16 24.19 -10.33
C ILE A 129 -0.40 22.91 -10.65
N HIS A 130 0.93 22.99 -10.68
CA HIS A 130 1.80 21.83 -10.78
C HIS A 130 2.55 21.63 -9.47
N ALA A 131 2.75 20.40 -9.06
CA ALA A 131 3.50 20.05 -7.88
C ALA A 131 4.47 18.90 -8.14
N LEU A 132 5.59 18.88 -7.41
CA LEU A 132 6.55 17.80 -7.46
C LEU A 132 6.04 16.61 -6.63
N GLY A 133 6.01 15.43 -7.22
CA GLY A 133 5.53 14.24 -6.53
C GLY A 133 5.58 12.99 -7.37
N LEU A 134 5.02 11.91 -6.81
CA LEU A 134 4.77 10.64 -7.46
C LEU A 134 3.32 10.62 -7.94
N ASN A 135 3.08 10.45 -9.23
CA ASN A 135 1.73 10.23 -9.74
C ASN A 135 1.44 8.73 -9.76
N LEU A 136 0.40 8.32 -9.03
CA LEU A 136 0.06 6.91 -8.82
C LEU A 136 -1.34 6.66 -9.36
N VAL A 137 -1.48 5.64 -10.22
CA VAL A 137 -2.77 5.06 -10.58
C VAL A 137 -3.13 4.05 -9.50
N ILE A 138 -4.23 4.28 -8.81
CA ILE A 138 -4.69 3.45 -7.69
C ILE A 138 -6.01 2.79 -8.10
N MET A 139 -6.07 1.47 -7.94
CA MET A 139 -7.29 0.67 -8.07
C MET A 139 -7.80 0.32 -6.67
N THR A 140 -9.04 0.65 -6.38
CA THR A 140 -9.66 0.40 -5.08
C THR A 140 -10.90 -0.48 -5.22
N LEU A 141 -11.03 -1.42 -4.30
CA LEU A 141 -12.24 -2.20 -4.10
C LEU A 141 -13.23 -1.37 -3.29
N ARG A 142 -14.42 -1.11 -3.85
CA ARG A 142 -15.50 -0.42 -3.14
C ARG A 142 -16.30 -1.41 -2.32
N ILE A 143 -16.39 -1.19 -1.04
CA ILE A 143 -17.16 -2.02 -0.12
C ILE A 143 -18.15 -1.18 0.68
N GLN A 144 -19.31 -1.77 0.97
CA GLN A 144 -20.25 -1.21 1.94
C GLN A 144 -19.93 -1.82 3.32
N PRO A 145 -19.54 -0.99 4.32
CA PRO A 145 -19.24 -1.51 5.65
C PRO A 145 -20.48 -2.13 6.30
N SER A 146 -20.31 -3.26 7.00
CA SER A 146 -21.41 -3.96 7.69
C SER A 146 -22.00 -3.15 8.87
N TRP A 147 -21.24 -2.19 9.37
CA TRP A 147 -21.67 -1.27 10.44
C TRP A 147 -22.37 -0.01 9.92
N GLY A 148 -22.63 0.09 8.60
CA GLY A 148 -23.22 1.27 7.95
C GLY A 148 -22.20 2.38 7.68
N GLY A 149 -22.68 3.50 7.16
CA GLY A 149 -21.87 4.67 6.78
C GLY A 149 -21.59 4.72 5.28
N GLU A 150 -20.66 5.60 4.88
CA GLU A 150 -20.26 5.77 3.49
C GLU A 150 -19.46 4.56 2.99
N PRO A 151 -19.54 4.22 1.69
CA PRO A 151 -18.70 3.18 1.09
C PRO A 151 -17.22 3.46 1.31
N LEU A 152 -16.45 2.40 1.52
CA LEU A 152 -14.99 2.47 1.69
C LEU A 152 -14.29 1.99 0.43
N GLY A 153 -13.27 2.73 -0.02
CA GLY A 153 -12.34 2.32 -1.07
C GLY A 153 -11.10 1.67 -0.44
N LEU A 154 -10.93 0.36 -0.66
CA LEU A 154 -9.74 -0.36 -0.18
C LEU A 154 -8.75 -0.55 -1.34
N PRO A 155 -7.51 -0.02 -1.26
CA PRO A 155 -6.53 -0.18 -2.33
C PRO A 155 -6.21 -1.66 -2.56
N ILE A 156 -6.34 -2.11 -3.80
CA ILE A 156 -6.05 -3.48 -4.25
C ILE A 156 -4.97 -3.55 -5.33
N ASN A 157 -4.64 -2.43 -5.96
CA ASN A 157 -3.50 -2.30 -6.85
C ASN A 157 -3.01 -0.84 -6.88
N MET A 158 -1.72 -0.64 -7.15
CA MET A 158 -1.14 0.68 -7.29
C MET A 158 0.03 0.62 -8.29
N ARG A 159 0.05 1.56 -9.25
CA ARG A 159 1.09 1.66 -10.26
C ARG A 159 1.65 3.08 -10.33
N LEU A 160 2.96 3.18 -10.47
CA LEU A 160 3.64 4.45 -10.64
C LEU A 160 3.57 4.90 -12.11
N HIS A 161 2.93 6.03 -12.34
CA HIS A 161 2.97 6.70 -13.65
C HIS A 161 4.29 7.48 -13.82
N ARG A 162 4.96 7.27 -14.95
CA ARG A 162 6.20 7.95 -15.34
C ARG A 162 5.96 8.72 -16.62
N LYS A 163 6.59 9.90 -16.77
CA LYS A 163 6.43 10.74 -17.97
C LYS A 163 6.95 10.11 -19.26
N ASP A 164 7.96 9.24 -19.11
CA ASP A 164 8.64 8.50 -20.17
C ASP A 164 8.13 7.05 -20.30
N GLY A 165 7.05 6.72 -19.61
CA GLY A 165 6.49 5.37 -19.56
C GLY A 165 5.09 5.27 -20.14
N THR A 166 4.39 4.21 -19.75
CA THR A 166 3.00 3.92 -20.12
C THR A 166 2.06 5.05 -19.69
N GLY A 167 1.12 5.42 -20.53
CA GLY A 167 0.12 6.46 -20.26
C GLY A 167 -0.82 6.10 -19.09
N LEU A 168 -1.46 7.10 -18.48
CA LEU A 168 -2.37 6.89 -17.33
C LEU A 168 -3.50 5.89 -17.66
N MET A 169 -4.13 6.04 -18.83
CA MET A 169 -5.22 5.16 -19.23
C MET A 169 -4.74 3.73 -19.46
N ASP A 170 -3.58 3.56 -20.09
CA ASP A 170 -3.01 2.25 -20.33
C ASP A 170 -2.61 1.56 -19.00
N LEU A 171 -2.06 2.32 -18.04
CA LEU A 171 -1.80 1.81 -16.68
C LEU A 171 -3.08 1.39 -15.95
N ALA A 172 -4.19 2.11 -16.17
CA ALA A 172 -5.48 1.73 -15.60
C ALA A 172 -5.97 0.40 -16.21
N VAL A 173 -5.90 0.26 -17.55
CA VAL A 173 -6.24 -1.00 -18.24
C VAL A 173 -5.36 -2.14 -17.78
N GLU A 174 -4.03 -1.97 -17.77
CA GLU A 174 -3.09 -2.97 -17.27
C GLU A 174 -3.36 -3.38 -15.80
N SER A 175 -3.90 -2.45 -14.99
CA SER A 175 -4.27 -2.75 -13.60
C SER A 175 -5.48 -3.66 -13.51
N VAL A 176 -6.43 -3.54 -14.44
CA VAL A 176 -7.59 -4.43 -14.56
C VAL A 176 -7.17 -5.79 -15.10
N ASP A 177 -6.36 -5.82 -16.16
CA ASP A 177 -5.91 -7.07 -16.79
C ASP A 177 -5.03 -7.94 -15.88
N ALA A 178 -4.36 -7.31 -14.90
CA ALA A 178 -3.53 -8.00 -13.92
C ALA A 178 -4.33 -8.54 -12.71
N TRP A 179 -5.64 -8.34 -12.69
CA TRP A 179 -6.54 -8.74 -11.61
C TRP A 179 -7.32 -10.00 -11.95
#